data_9a1e7bf8020a11fd9fc336631e6b1e6b
#
_entry.id   9a1e7bf8020a11fd9fc336631e6b1e6b
#
_cell.length_a   1.000
_cell.length_b   1.000
_cell.length_c   1.000
_cell.angle_alpha   90.00
_cell.angle_beta   90.00
_cell.angle_gamma   90.00
#
_symmetry.space_group_name_H-M   'P 1'
#
loop_
_entity.id
_entity.type
_entity.pdbx_description
1 polymer ?
#
loop_
_entity_poly.entity_id
_entity_poly.type
_entity_poly.pdbx_seq_one_letter_code
_entity_poly.pdbx_strand_id
1 'polypeptide(L)'
;MTNLRRDFLRTVSALITANITLAQVKNRPNILLVLSDDHSVPHVGCYGNNEIKTPNLDRFAAEGIRFDRAYAASPQCVPARAALMTGRSPVAIQMTRFSAPLPIGVRTYPELLRAQGYFTGVAGRTYHLDGEAGNGDKLIKEIYDRHKMQTFQERLDFVRTGGMQKGIEQFSEFLDLKPKNKPFFLQLCSSDPHRKFEPNIARVPHDPAKLTLPAHFPDTPLTREDFAFYYDKISRFDDDFGTVMKILEDRGLASNTLVVFMGDNGAALLRGKGTLYEFGIHVPLIMRWPGNVKPGRVSSELISGEDLAPTFLEACGVAIPQEMTGISAHKILRGERVEGRNYLFAERGAHHIYLPKGSASFDLGRCVVGRRYKFIYNALWQLPYQPVDFASTAFWKDLQERNLAGKLSPQLSRIYFSATRPMFELYDLENDPQELENLVGRAETAAVEQELRKVLIERMVLERDFLPLPIAADPVNGLR
;
A
#
# COMPACT_ATOMS: atom_id res chain seq x y z
N MET A 1 60.37 17.24 -16.67
CA MET A 1 59.20 18.01 -16.14
C MET A 1 57.85 17.35 -16.37
N THR A 2 57.76 16.16 -16.90
CA THR A 2 56.48 15.48 -17.28
C THR A 2 55.88 14.56 -16.20
N ASN A 3 56.66 14.02 -15.28
CA ASN A 3 56.16 13.10 -14.25
C ASN A 3 55.53 13.81 -13.05
N LEU A 4 56.10 14.89 -12.57
CA LEU A 4 55.57 15.67 -11.45
C LEU A 4 54.15 16.27 -11.71
N ARG A 5 53.88 16.69 -12.96
CA ARG A 5 52.53 17.17 -13.34
C ARG A 5 51.48 16.05 -13.37
N ARG A 6 51.87 14.85 -13.78
CA ARG A 6 50.97 13.68 -13.82
C ARG A 6 50.61 13.19 -12.41
N ASP A 7 51.58 13.17 -11.51
CA ASP A 7 51.37 12.75 -10.13
C ASP A 7 50.58 13.79 -9.35
N PHE A 8 50.81 15.09 -9.57
CA PHE A 8 50.00 16.17 -9.00
C PHE A 8 48.54 16.10 -9.45
N LEU A 9 48.26 15.88 -10.74
CA LEU A 9 46.91 15.74 -11.27
C LEU A 9 46.19 14.48 -10.74
N ARG A 10 46.92 13.37 -10.56
CA ARG A 10 46.39 12.14 -9.96
C ARG A 10 46.04 12.36 -8.46
N THR A 11 46.90 13.05 -7.71
CA THR A 11 46.68 13.34 -6.30
C THR A 11 45.52 14.34 -6.11
N VAL A 12 45.41 15.36 -6.95
CA VAL A 12 44.31 16.32 -6.94
C VAL A 12 42.99 15.64 -7.36
N SER A 13 43.00 14.77 -8.38
CA SER A 13 41.83 14.00 -8.78
C SER A 13 41.38 13.03 -7.68
N ALA A 14 42.31 12.34 -7.01
CA ALA A 14 42.01 11.44 -5.91
C ALA A 14 41.46 12.18 -4.68
N LEU A 15 41.97 13.37 -4.36
CA LEU A 15 41.50 14.23 -3.28
C LEU A 15 40.13 14.84 -3.58
N ILE A 16 39.85 15.22 -4.83
CA ILE A 16 38.55 15.72 -5.26
C ILE A 16 37.52 14.57 -5.21
N THR A 17 37.88 13.40 -5.71
CA THR A 17 37.00 12.21 -5.69
C THR A 17 36.72 11.77 -4.24
N ALA A 18 37.75 11.75 -3.37
CA ALA A 18 37.60 11.42 -1.96
C ALA A 18 36.74 12.46 -1.21
N ASN A 19 36.89 13.75 -1.49
CA ASN A 19 36.08 14.80 -0.89
C ASN A 19 34.63 14.79 -1.39
N ILE A 20 34.39 14.48 -2.67
CA ILE A 20 33.04 14.29 -3.22
C ILE A 20 32.39 13.06 -2.58
N THR A 21 33.12 11.95 -2.43
CA THR A 21 32.62 10.73 -1.78
C THR A 21 32.32 10.96 -0.30
N LEU A 22 33.17 11.68 0.42
CA LEU A 22 32.97 12.04 1.85
C LEU A 22 31.80 13.03 2.03
N ALA A 23 31.62 13.98 1.12
CA ALA A 23 30.50 14.92 1.15
C ALA A 23 29.16 14.21 0.81
N GLN A 24 29.18 13.25 -0.12
CA GLN A 24 28.00 12.42 -0.42
C GLN A 24 27.63 11.49 0.75
N VAL A 25 28.60 10.95 1.48
CA VAL A 25 28.35 10.12 2.67
C VAL A 25 27.78 10.97 3.82
N LYS A 26 28.14 12.26 3.92
CA LYS A 26 27.69 13.15 5.00
C LYS A 26 26.24 13.64 4.86
N ASN A 27 25.61 13.50 3.69
CA ASN A 27 24.27 14.05 3.38
C ASN A 27 23.22 13.00 2.97
N ARG A 28 23.46 11.71 3.24
CA ARG A 28 22.44 10.68 2.97
C ARG A 28 21.24 10.86 3.92
N PRO A 29 20.00 10.93 3.40
CA PRO A 29 18.85 11.11 4.24
C PRO A 29 18.57 9.85 5.07
N ASN A 30 17.97 10.04 6.23
CA ASN A 30 17.23 8.97 6.88
C ASN A 30 15.91 8.77 6.17
N ILE A 31 15.34 7.58 6.27
CA ILE A 31 14.01 7.26 5.77
C ILE A 31 13.16 6.70 6.91
N LEU A 32 12.02 7.32 7.14
CA LEU A 32 10.97 6.84 8.03
C LEU A 32 9.70 6.62 7.21
N LEU A 33 9.33 5.35 7.02
CA LEU A 33 8.07 4.97 6.39
C LEU A 33 7.08 4.57 7.49
N VAL A 34 6.00 5.33 7.64
CA VAL A 34 4.91 5.04 8.57
C VAL A 34 3.75 4.48 7.78
N LEU A 35 3.34 3.25 8.08
CA LEU A 35 2.22 2.57 7.43
C LEU A 35 1.03 2.47 8.39
N SER A 36 -0.14 2.94 7.94
CA SER A 36 -1.43 2.54 8.51
C SER A 36 -1.91 1.25 7.87
N ASP A 37 -2.79 0.51 8.55
CA ASP A 37 -3.29 -0.81 8.15
C ASP A 37 -4.79 -0.70 7.81
N ASP A 38 -5.18 -1.01 6.57
CA ASP A 38 -6.56 -0.91 6.07
C ASP A 38 -7.07 0.54 5.96
N HIS A 39 -6.35 1.44 5.28
CA HIS A 39 -6.66 2.85 5.20
C HIS A 39 -6.92 3.34 3.77
N SER A 40 -8.16 3.63 3.44
CA SER A 40 -8.57 4.13 2.11
C SER A 40 -8.60 5.65 2.04
N VAL A 41 -8.36 6.21 0.86
CA VAL A 41 -8.78 7.57 0.50
C VAL A 41 -10.32 7.56 0.36
N PRO A 42 -11.04 8.60 0.83
CA PRO A 42 -10.62 9.93 1.31
C PRO A 42 -10.62 10.12 2.83
N HIS A 43 -10.30 9.10 3.62
CA HIS A 43 -10.47 9.14 5.08
C HIS A 43 -9.29 9.78 5.82
N VAL A 44 -8.86 10.96 5.34
CA VAL A 44 -7.92 11.89 6.00
C VAL A 44 -8.37 13.32 5.68
N GLY A 45 -8.28 14.23 6.62
CA GLY A 45 -8.75 15.62 6.46
C GLY A 45 -8.14 16.33 5.25
N CYS A 46 -6.83 16.21 5.03
CA CYS A 46 -6.14 16.83 3.90
C CYS A 46 -6.57 16.31 2.52
N TYR A 47 -7.32 15.19 2.43
CA TYR A 47 -7.95 14.70 1.20
C TYR A 47 -9.39 15.23 1.01
N GLY A 48 -9.78 16.24 1.80
CA GLY A 48 -11.09 16.89 1.69
C GLY A 48 -12.19 16.35 2.58
N ASN A 49 -11.88 15.40 3.47
CA ASN A 49 -12.83 14.87 4.43
C ASN A 49 -12.89 15.77 5.67
N ASN A 50 -13.96 16.55 5.78
CA ASN A 50 -14.15 17.50 6.88
C ASN A 50 -14.77 16.86 8.15
N GLU A 51 -15.18 15.60 8.08
CA GLU A 51 -15.84 14.89 9.20
C GLU A 51 -14.82 14.17 10.08
N ILE A 52 -13.71 13.70 9.48
CA ILE A 52 -12.66 13.01 10.20
C ILE A 52 -11.66 13.97 10.86
N LYS A 53 -11.11 13.57 11.99
CA LYS A 53 -10.17 14.39 12.77
C LYS A 53 -8.75 13.85 12.64
N THR A 54 -7.95 14.47 11.75
CA THR A 54 -6.55 14.09 11.48
C THR A 54 -5.61 15.30 11.45
N PRO A 55 -5.57 16.13 12.52
CA PRO A 55 -4.82 17.38 12.49
C PRO A 55 -3.30 17.21 12.33
N ASN A 56 -2.72 16.09 12.75
CA ASN A 56 -1.30 15.81 12.59
C ASN A 56 -0.94 15.44 11.16
N LEU A 57 -1.73 14.59 10.51
CA LEU A 57 -1.58 14.24 9.09
C LEU A 57 -1.85 15.45 8.20
N ASP A 58 -2.85 16.29 8.53
CA ASP A 58 -3.17 17.50 7.80
C ASP A 58 -2.00 18.50 7.83
N ARG A 59 -1.40 18.72 9.02
CA ARG A 59 -0.19 19.51 9.16
C ARG A 59 0.98 18.91 8.39
N PHE A 60 1.16 17.59 8.47
CA PHE A 60 2.22 16.89 7.75
C PHE A 60 2.08 17.05 6.23
N ALA A 61 0.86 17.01 5.70
CA ALA A 61 0.59 17.27 4.29
C ALA A 61 0.90 18.74 3.90
N ALA A 62 0.55 19.69 4.77
CA ALA A 62 0.87 21.10 4.55
C ALA A 62 2.38 21.38 4.55
N GLU A 63 3.20 20.58 5.26
CA GLU A 63 4.65 20.66 5.29
C GLU A 63 5.35 19.84 4.20
N GLY A 64 4.60 19.08 3.40
CA GLY A 64 5.13 18.14 2.41
C GLY A 64 4.42 18.17 1.06
N ILE A 65 4.30 17.01 0.47
CA ILE A 65 3.55 16.74 -0.76
C ILE A 65 2.53 15.63 -0.51
N ARG A 66 1.27 15.85 -0.89
CA ARG A 66 0.20 14.86 -0.95
C ARG A 66 0.06 14.33 -2.36
N PHE A 67 -0.16 13.03 -2.49
CA PHE A 67 -0.46 12.37 -3.76
C PHE A 67 -1.94 12.00 -3.79
N ASP A 68 -2.69 12.58 -4.73
CA ASP A 68 -4.13 12.34 -4.84
C ASP A 68 -4.47 11.00 -5.50
N ARG A 69 -3.49 10.32 -6.10
CA ARG A 69 -3.69 9.10 -6.88
C ARG A 69 -2.63 8.05 -6.57
N ALA A 70 -2.56 7.66 -5.30
CA ALA A 70 -1.67 6.60 -4.84
C ALA A 70 -2.45 5.30 -4.61
N TYR A 71 -1.91 4.18 -5.10
CA TYR A 71 -2.58 2.89 -5.08
C TYR A 71 -1.70 1.80 -4.51
N ALA A 72 -2.30 0.92 -3.71
CA ALA A 72 -1.65 -0.32 -3.29
C ALA A 72 -1.60 -1.31 -4.46
N ALA A 73 -0.51 -2.05 -4.60
CA ALA A 73 -0.36 -3.08 -5.62
C ALA A 73 -1.24 -4.32 -5.37
N SER A 74 -1.85 -4.40 -4.20
CA SER A 74 -2.81 -5.45 -3.83
C SER A 74 -3.80 -4.92 -2.78
N PRO A 75 -5.08 -5.36 -2.79
CA PRO A 75 -6.04 -5.02 -1.75
C PRO A 75 -5.85 -5.84 -0.46
N GLN A 76 -4.64 -6.31 -0.17
CA GLN A 76 -4.33 -7.25 0.91
C GLN A 76 -2.94 -6.95 1.50
N CYS A 77 -2.83 -6.94 2.83
CA CYS A 77 -1.65 -6.50 3.57
C CYS A 77 -0.33 -7.18 3.13
N VAL A 78 -0.26 -8.53 3.14
CA VAL A 78 0.99 -9.25 2.84
C VAL A 78 1.47 -8.99 1.41
N PRO A 79 0.65 -9.19 0.37
CA PRO A 79 1.07 -8.90 -1.01
C PRO A 79 1.42 -7.42 -1.24
N ALA A 80 0.60 -6.49 -0.70
CA ALA A 80 0.87 -5.05 -0.85
C ALA A 80 2.18 -4.63 -0.20
N ARG A 81 2.45 -5.09 1.03
CA ARG A 81 3.70 -4.80 1.75
C ARG A 81 4.91 -5.45 1.10
N ALA A 82 4.76 -6.66 0.55
CA ALA A 82 5.83 -7.32 -0.20
C ALA A 82 6.18 -6.55 -1.48
N ALA A 83 5.16 -6.09 -2.23
CA ALA A 83 5.37 -5.25 -3.41
C ALA A 83 6.07 -3.92 -3.05
N LEU A 84 5.62 -3.26 -1.98
CA LEU A 84 6.24 -2.04 -1.46
C LEU A 84 7.73 -2.27 -1.12
N MET A 85 8.05 -3.39 -0.44
CA MET A 85 9.41 -3.70 -0.01
C MET A 85 10.36 -4.09 -1.14
N THR A 86 9.84 -4.56 -2.25
CA THR A 86 10.64 -5.09 -3.36
C THR A 86 10.65 -4.19 -4.60
N GLY A 87 9.68 -3.26 -4.69
CA GLY A 87 9.44 -2.48 -5.90
C GLY A 87 8.97 -3.33 -7.08
N ARG A 88 8.31 -4.47 -6.82
CA ARG A 88 7.84 -5.43 -7.81
C ARG A 88 6.43 -5.91 -7.50
N SER A 89 5.68 -6.29 -8.53
CA SER A 89 4.32 -6.79 -8.33
C SER A 89 4.27 -8.08 -7.48
N PRO A 90 3.17 -8.31 -6.76
CA PRO A 90 2.98 -9.52 -5.96
C PRO A 90 3.11 -10.82 -6.77
N VAL A 91 2.62 -10.83 -8.02
CA VAL A 91 2.75 -11.98 -8.92
C VAL A 91 4.21 -12.22 -9.30
N ALA A 92 4.95 -11.20 -9.70
CA ALA A 92 6.35 -11.33 -10.10
C ALA A 92 7.27 -11.84 -8.98
N ILE A 93 6.91 -11.60 -7.72
CA ILE A 93 7.66 -12.06 -6.54
C ILE A 93 7.03 -13.27 -5.83
N GLN A 94 5.97 -13.84 -6.40
CA GLN A 94 5.25 -14.99 -5.84
C GLN A 94 4.63 -14.77 -4.45
N MET A 95 4.32 -13.51 -4.12
CA MET A 95 3.71 -13.09 -2.84
C MET A 95 2.23 -12.79 -2.99
N THR A 96 1.45 -13.74 -3.52
CA THR A 96 0.02 -13.60 -3.78
C THR A 96 -0.88 -14.15 -2.67
N ARG A 97 -0.29 -14.53 -1.53
CA ARG A 97 -0.98 -15.15 -0.39
C ARG A 97 -0.26 -14.87 0.93
N PHE A 98 -0.90 -15.19 2.04
CA PHE A 98 -0.40 -14.96 3.40
C PHE A 98 0.54 -16.06 3.95
N SER A 99 0.50 -17.25 3.39
CA SER A 99 1.12 -18.45 3.98
C SER A 99 2.53 -18.77 3.46
N ALA A 100 3.26 -17.80 2.95
CA ALA A 100 4.63 -18.00 2.52
C ALA A 100 5.48 -16.75 2.80
N PRO A 101 6.75 -16.89 3.22
CA PRO A 101 7.67 -15.78 3.31
C PRO A 101 8.10 -15.35 1.92
N LEU A 102 8.60 -14.12 1.81
CA LEU A 102 9.21 -13.63 0.59
C LEU A 102 10.35 -14.57 0.16
N PRO A 103 10.39 -15.07 -1.10
CA PRO A 103 11.44 -15.96 -1.56
C PRO A 103 12.85 -15.38 -1.30
N ILE A 104 13.78 -16.22 -0.88
CA ILE A 104 15.16 -15.83 -0.52
C ILE A 104 15.86 -15.05 -1.63
N GLY A 105 15.64 -15.44 -2.90
CA GLY A 105 16.25 -14.80 -4.05
C GLY A 105 15.69 -13.42 -4.40
N VAL A 106 14.55 -13.01 -3.79
CA VAL A 106 13.96 -11.70 -4.01
C VAL A 106 14.50 -10.72 -2.97
N ARG A 107 15.34 -9.78 -3.43
CA ARG A 107 15.93 -8.76 -2.55
C ARG A 107 14.93 -7.62 -2.28
N THR A 108 14.96 -7.11 -1.06
CA THR A 108 14.22 -5.94 -0.65
C THR A 108 15.08 -4.68 -0.73
N TYR A 109 14.48 -3.51 -0.90
CA TYR A 109 15.25 -2.26 -0.88
C TYR A 109 15.93 -1.99 0.48
N PRO A 110 15.37 -2.37 1.65
CA PRO A 110 16.12 -2.23 2.91
C PRO A 110 17.41 -3.06 2.94
N GLU A 111 17.46 -4.25 2.33
CA GLU A 111 18.71 -5.03 2.20
C GLU A 111 19.74 -4.29 1.34
N LEU A 112 19.28 -3.62 0.26
CA LEU A 112 20.15 -2.81 -0.60
C LEU A 112 20.67 -1.58 0.16
N LEU A 113 19.83 -0.91 0.95
CA LEU A 113 20.24 0.20 1.82
C LEU A 113 21.23 -0.28 2.90
N ARG A 114 20.97 -1.44 3.51
CA ARG A 114 21.87 -2.06 4.51
C ARG A 114 23.24 -2.32 3.92
N ALA A 115 23.31 -2.85 2.71
CA ALA A 115 24.57 -3.05 1.98
C ALA A 115 25.32 -1.73 1.72
N GLN A 116 24.63 -0.60 1.70
CA GLN A 116 25.19 0.74 1.58
C GLN A 116 25.47 1.43 2.93
N GLY A 117 25.39 0.68 4.03
CA GLY A 117 25.75 1.15 5.36
C GLY A 117 24.62 1.81 6.16
N TYR A 118 23.38 1.73 5.72
CA TYR A 118 22.22 2.11 6.52
C TYR A 118 22.01 1.14 7.69
N PHE A 119 21.49 1.64 8.80
CA PHE A 119 20.90 0.82 9.84
C PHE A 119 19.43 0.63 9.53
N THR A 120 18.99 -0.62 9.33
CA THR A 120 17.67 -0.90 8.76
C THR A 120 16.76 -1.61 9.75
N GLY A 121 15.47 -1.24 9.75
CA GLY A 121 14.54 -1.84 10.68
C GLY A 121 13.09 -1.85 10.22
N VAL A 122 12.32 -2.71 10.91
CA VAL A 122 10.86 -2.77 10.87
C VAL A 122 10.35 -2.88 12.31
N ALA A 123 9.32 -2.12 12.64
CA ALA A 123 8.69 -2.11 13.95
C ALA A 123 7.16 -2.09 13.85
N GLY A 124 6.48 -2.40 14.97
CA GLY A 124 5.04 -2.47 15.06
C GLY A 124 4.50 -3.77 14.46
N ARG A 125 3.49 -3.69 13.61
CA ARG A 125 2.85 -4.86 13.00
C ARG A 125 3.73 -5.47 11.89
N THR A 126 4.66 -6.36 12.25
CA THR A 126 5.70 -6.87 11.35
C THR A 126 5.42 -8.26 10.77
N TYR A 127 4.55 -9.06 11.39
CA TYR A 127 4.29 -10.44 11.00
C TYR A 127 3.80 -10.62 9.55
N HIS A 128 3.15 -9.60 8.98
CA HIS A 128 2.70 -9.65 7.59
C HIS A 128 3.83 -9.71 6.58
N LEU A 129 5.04 -9.30 6.95
CA LEU A 129 6.20 -9.32 6.06
C LEU A 129 6.79 -10.72 5.88
N ASP A 130 6.54 -11.62 6.83
CA ASP A 130 6.96 -13.02 6.81
C ASP A 130 5.84 -13.99 6.35
N GLY A 131 4.77 -13.49 5.72
CA GLY A 131 3.67 -14.33 5.25
C GLY A 131 2.92 -15.05 6.36
N GLU A 132 2.73 -14.40 7.52
CA GLU A 132 2.06 -14.93 8.72
C GLU A 132 2.78 -16.06 9.48
N ALA A 133 4.02 -16.39 9.15
CA ALA A 133 4.79 -17.34 9.99
C ALA A 133 4.86 -16.93 11.46
N GLY A 134 4.76 -15.61 11.74
CA GLY A 134 4.70 -15.06 13.09
C GLY A 134 3.36 -15.19 13.81
N ASN A 135 2.28 -15.54 13.12
CA ASN A 135 0.92 -15.59 13.69
C ASN A 135 0.53 -16.93 14.33
N GLY A 136 1.51 -17.81 14.55
CA GLY A 136 1.31 -18.92 15.47
C GLY A 136 0.68 -20.17 14.88
N ASP A 137 0.58 -20.34 13.55
CA ASP A 137 0.35 -21.68 13.03
C ASP A 137 1.62 -22.52 13.25
N LYS A 138 1.54 -23.42 14.20
CA LYS A 138 2.66 -24.24 14.65
C LYS A 138 3.26 -25.05 13.50
N LEU A 139 2.42 -25.60 12.61
CA LEU A 139 2.87 -26.41 11.48
C LEU A 139 3.66 -25.55 10.47
N ILE A 140 3.16 -24.34 10.15
CA ILE A 140 3.84 -23.43 9.23
C ILE A 140 5.20 -23.05 9.81
N LYS A 141 5.26 -22.70 11.09
CA LYS A 141 6.53 -22.39 11.76
C LYS A 141 7.51 -23.55 11.74
N GLU A 142 7.06 -24.78 12.06
CA GLU A 142 7.88 -25.99 12.00
C GLU A 142 8.43 -26.27 10.59
N ILE A 143 7.64 -25.97 9.54
CA ILE A 143 8.08 -26.09 8.15
C ILE A 143 9.19 -25.08 7.86
N TYR A 144 9.03 -23.82 8.28
CA TYR A 144 10.02 -22.77 8.07
C TYR A 144 11.34 -23.11 8.76
N ASP A 145 11.30 -23.52 10.03
CA ASP A 145 12.48 -23.91 10.81
C ASP A 145 13.19 -25.11 10.17
N ARG A 146 12.45 -26.15 9.79
CA ARG A 146 12.98 -27.37 9.18
C ARG A 146 13.66 -27.13 7.83
N HIS A 147 13.06 -26.25 7.00
CA HIS A 147 13.57 -25.96 5.67
C HIS A 147 14.47 -24.72 5.61
N LYS A 148 14.80 -24.13 6.77
CA LYS A 148 15.66 -22.94 6.91
C LYS A 148 15.22 -21.82 5.95
N MET A 149 13.91 -21.60 5.89
CA MET A 149 13.36 -20.53 5.06
C MET A 149 13.73 -19.18 5.68
N GLN A 150 14.37 -18.32 4.91
CA GLN A 150 14.77 -17.00 5.38
C GLN A 150 13.54 -16.16 5.68
N THR A 151 13.46 -15.66 6.90
CA THR A 151 12.41 -14.74 7.34
C THR A 151 12.84 -13.29 7.13
N PHE A 152 11.93 -12.36 7.34
CA PHE A 152 12.24 -10.94 7.30
C PHE A 152 13.24 -10.52 8.37
N GLN A 153 13.27 -11.23 9.51
CA GLN A 153 14.18 -10.94 10.62
C GLN A 153 15.65 -11.06 10.23
N GLU A 154 15.97 -11.95 9.30
CA GLU A 154 17.35 -12.17 8.85
C GLU A 154 17.82 -11.11 7.84
N ARG A 155 16.87 -10.33 7.27
CA ARG A 155 17.13 -9.33 6.23
C ARG A 155 17.46 -7.94 6.77
N LEU A 156 17.12 -7.65 8.03
CA LEU A 156 17.21 -6.34 8.65
C LEU A 156 18.04 -6.37 9.95
N ASP A 157 18.52 -5.20 10.38
CA ASP A 157 19.28 -5.08 11.63
C ASP A 157 18.37 -5.05 12.87
N PHE A 158 17.13 -4.58 12.71
CA PHE A 158 16.16 -4.43 13.79
C PHE A 158 14.78 -4.88 13.33
N VAL A 159 14.20 -5.86 14.00
CA VAL A 159 12.81 -6.31 13.78
C VAL A 159 12.12 -6.46 15.12
N ARG A 160 11.01 -5.77 15.30
CA ARG A 160 10.14 -5.84 16.47
C ARG A 160 8.69 -6.01 16.05
N THR A 161 7.94 -6.76 16.82
CA THR A 161 6.50 -6.97 16.60
C THR A 161 5.68 -6.34 17.72
N GLY A 162 4.48 -5.90 17.38
CA GLY A 162 3.53 -5.32 18.35
C GLY A 162 2.48 -4.43 17.68
N GLY A 163 1.56 -3.87 18.47
CA GLY A 163 0.66 -2.82 18.01
C GLY A 163 1.37 -1.45 17.97
N MET A 164 0.68 -0.42 17.45
CA MET A 164 1.28 0.93 17.28
C MET A 164 1.78 1.54 18.58
N GLN A 165 1.09 1.36 19.71
CA GLN A 165 1.55 1.88 21.00
C GLN A 165 2.94 1.31 21.36
N LYS A 166 3.15 -0.01 21.17
CA LYS A 166 4.48 -0.61 21.27
C LYS A 166 5.40 -0.14 20.16
N GLY A 167 4.87 0.16 18.98
CA GLY A 167 5.62 0.69 17.86
C GLY A 167 6.31 2.03 18.17
N ILE A 168 5.68 2.91 18.94
CA ILE A 168 6.28 4.18 19.39
C ILE A 168 7.47 3.92 20.32
N GLU A 169 7.34 3.00 21.28
CA GLU A 169 8.43 2.57 22.15
C GLU A 169 9.56 1.94 21.34
N GLN A 170 9.20 1.05 20.40
CA GLN A 170 10.16 0.38 19.51
C GLN A 170 10.85 1.35 18.55
N PHE A 171 10.20 2.44 18.15
CA PHE A 171 10.83 3.52 17.40
C PHE A 171 11.91 4.23 18.23
N SER A 172 11.63 4.52 19.48
CA SER A 172 12.62 5.09 20.40
C SER A 172 13.78 4.13 20.64
N GLU A 173 13.50 2.83 20.87
CA GLU A 173 14.51 1.77 20.99
C GLU A 173 15.39 1.69 19.73
N PHE A 174 14.78 1.71 18.55
CA PHE A 174 15.51 1.71 17.28
C PHE A 174 16.48 2.87 17.17
N LEU A 175 16.03 4.09 17.52
CA LEU A 175 16.88 5.29 17.48
C LEU A 175 18.01 5.26 18.49
N ASP A 176 17.80 4.63 19.66
CA ASP A 176 18.83 4.44 20.68
C ASP A 176 19.88 3.41 20.28
N LEU A 177 19.46 2.32 19.61
CA LEU A 177 20.34 1.26 19.11
C LEU A 177 21.08 1.65 17.82
N LYS A 178 20.54 2.60 17.06
CA LYS A 178 21.14 3.04 15.80
C LYS A 178 22.55 3.61 16.02
N PRO A 179 23.59 3.13 15.32
CA PRO A 179 24.92 3.74 15.37
C PRO A 179 24.86 5.24 15.01
N LYS A 180 25.50 6.10 15.81
CA LYS A 180 25.40 7.56 15.66
C LYS A 180 25.77 8.09 14.27
N ASN A 181 26.72 7.45 13.61
CA ASN A 181 27.27 7.85 12.32
C ASN A 181 26.61 7.18 11.11
N LYS A 182 25.59 6.34 11.31
CA LYS A 182 24.86 5.68 10.21
C LYS A 182 23.52 6.38 9.94
N PRO A 183 23.17 6.61 8.66
CA PRO A 183 21.79 6.90 8.31
C PRO A 183 20.91 5.68 8.58
N PHE A 184 19.61 5.88 8.67
CA PHE A 184 18.68 4.78 8.91
C PHE A 184 17.56 4.68 7.89
N PHE A 185 17.03 3.49 7.78
CA PHE A 185 15.71 3.17 7.26
C PHE A 185 14.90 2.49 8.34
N LEU A 186 13.72 2.98 8.62
CA LEU A 186 12.74 2.29 9.47
C LEU A 186 11.37 2.29 8.80
N GLN A 187 10.74 1.10 8.71
CA GLN A 187 9.31 0.97 8.48
C GLN A 187 8.61 0.78 9.82
N LEU A 188 7.76 1.73 10.17
CA LEU A 188 6.93 1.71 11.38
C LEU A 188 5.49 1.42 10.99
N CYS A 189 4.98 0.26 11.43
CA CYS A 189 3.67 -0.24 11.05
C CYS A 189 2.66 -0.06 12.19
N SER A 190 1.57 0.64 11.92
CA SER A 190 0.41 0.67 12.81
C SER A 190 -0.45 -0.59 12.63
N SER A 191 -1.29 -0.88 13.62
CA SER A 191 -2.43 -1.77 13.49
C SER A 191 -3.74 -1.01 13.26
N ASP A 192 -3.71 0.32 13.29
CA ASP A 192 -4.86 1.14 12.98
C ASP A 192 -4.84 1.60 11.51
N PRO A 193 -6.02 1.70 10.91
CA PRO A 193 -7.37 1.40 11.40
C PRO A 193 -7.88 -0.03 11.16
N HIS A 194 -7.02 -1.06 11.13
CA HIS A 194 -7.46 -2.45 10.98
C HIS A 194 -8.48 -2.89 12.05
N ARG A 195 -9.38 -3.79 11.68
CA ARG A 195 -10.32 -4.41 12.63
C ARG A 195 -9.54 -5.21 13.73
N LYS A 196 -10.12 -5.41 15.01
CA LYS A 196 -11.52 -5.12 15.30
C LYS A 196 -11.70 -3.64 15.68
N PHE A 197 -12.89 -3.10 15.41
CA PHE A 197 -13.27 -1.77 15.86
C PHE A 197 -13.85 -1.85 17.27
N GLU A 198 -13.50 -0.89 18.10
CA GLU A 198 -13.91 -0.81 19.50
C GLU A 198 -14.42 0.60 19.82
N PRO A 199 -15.45 0.73 20.65
CA PRO A 199 -15.96 2.04 21.06
C PRO A 199 -14.94 2.78 21.94
N ASN A 200 -15.04 4.11 21.98
CA ASN A 200 -14.30 4.99 22.89
C ASN A 200 -12.77 4.90 22.80
N ILE A 201 -12.22 4.59 21.65
CA ILE A 201 -10.78 4.51 21.44
C ILE A 201 -10.17 5.85 21.01
N ALA A 202 -10.95 6.72 20.37
CA ALA A 202 -10.52 8.08 20.04
C ALA A 202 -10.70 9.01 21.24
N ARG A 203 -9.82 10.01 21.37
CA ARG A 203 -9.93 11.05 22.40
C ARG A 203 -11.24 11.84 22.26
N VAL A 204 -11.72 12.06 21.05
CA VAL A 204 -13.01 12.67 20.72
C VAL A 204 -13.70 11.77 19.71
N PRO A 205 -14.62 10.88 20.14
CA PRO A 205 -15.32 9.98 19.24
C PRO A 205 -16.14 10.69 18.17
N HIS A 206 -16.32 10.03 17.03
CA HIS A 206 -17.18 10.51 15.96
C HIS A 206 -18.64 10.14 16.24
N ASP A 207 -19.55 11.07 15.95
CA ASP A 207 -20.99 10.87 16.07
C ASP A 207 -21.52 10.16 14.80
N PRO A 208 -21.99 8.89 14.90
CA PRO A 208 -22.50 8.14 13.75
C PRO A 208 -23.58 8.88 12.96
N ALA A 209 -24.41 9.68 13.64
CA ALA A 209 -25.53 10.41 13.02
C ALA A 209 -25.06 11.55 12.09
N LYS A 210 -23.83 12.04 12.26
CA LYS A 210 -23.28 13.16 11.50
C LYS A 210 -22.42 12.75 10.31
N LEU A 211 -22.11 11.46 10.17
CA LEU A 211 -21.23 10.98 9.10
C LEU A 211 -21.98 10.83 7.78
N THR A 212 -21.31 11.19 6.70
CA THR A 212 -21.75 10.92 5.33
C THR A 212 -21.20 9.57 4.89
N LEU A 213 -22.10 8.61 4.64
CA LEU A 213 -21.69 7.30 4.13
C LEU A 213 -21.47 7.35 2.61
N PRO A 214 -20.47 6.62 2.07
CA PRO A 214 -20.35 6.42 0.64
C PRO A 214 -21.61 5.79 0.03
N ALA A 215 -21.95 6.12 -1.23
CA ALA A 215 -23.20 5.67 -1.86
C ALA A 215 -23.31 4.13 -1.99
N HIS A 216 -22.19 3.42 -1.94
CA HIS A 216 -22.20 1.94 -1.91
C HIS A 216 -22.45 1.35 -0.50
N PHE A 217 -22.66 2.19 0.52
CA PHE A 217 -23.02 1.74 1.86
C PHE A 217 -24.53 1.88 2.08
N PRO A 218 -25.22 0.83 2.56
CA PRO A 218 -26.58 0.96 3.06
C PRO A 218 -26.61 1.85 4.29
N ASP A 219 -27.49 2.85 4.29
CA ASP A 219 -27.63 3.76 5.43
C ASP A 219 -28.47 3.07 6.52
N THR A 220 -27.79 2.44 7.47
CA THR A 220 -28.40 1.82 8.65
C THR A 220 -27.69 2.26 9.92
N PRO A 221 -28.34 2.22 11.10
CA PRO A 221 -27.68 2.57 12.35
C PRO A 221 -26.39 1.78 12.59
N LEU A 222 -26.38 0.46 12.31
CA LEU A 222 -25.20 -0.40 12.51
C LEU A 222 -24.08 -0.11 11.51
N THR A 223 -24.41 0.26 10.26
CA THR A 223 -23.43 0.69 9.26
C THR A 223 -22.77 2.01 9.68
N ARG A 224 -23.57 2.98 10.15
CA ARG A 224 -23.08 4.27 10.64
C ARG A 224 -22.18 4.14 11.87
N GLU A 225 -22.57 3.28 12.82
CA GLU A 225 -21.77 2.99 14.00
C GLU A 225 -20.42 2.36 13.65
N ASP A 226 -20.42 1.33 12.82
CA ASP A 226 -19.19 0.65 12.37
C ASP A 226 -18.25 1.61 11.61
N PHE A 227 -18.82 2.51 10.82
CA PHE A 227 -18.08 3.52 10.09
C PHE A 227 -17.49 4.61 11.01
N ALA A 228 -18.24 5.01 12.07
CA ALA A 228 -17.75 5.93 13.09
C ALA A 228 -16.55 5.32 13.86
N PHE A 229 -16.61 4.06 14.21
CA PHE A 229 -15.49 3.37 14.85
C PHE A 229 -14.25 3.26 13.95
N TYR A 230 -14.44 3.12 12.65
CA TYR A 230 -13.34 3.20 11.70
C TYR A 230 -12.67 4.57 11.74
N TYR A 231 -13.45 5.66 11.78
CA TYR A 231 -12.92 7.02 11.91
C TYR A 231 -12.21 7.25 13.24
N ASP A 232 -12.73 6.68 14.33
CA ASP A 232 -12.10 6.74 15.65
C ASP A 232 -10.71 6.11 15.64
N LYS A 233 -10.56 4.98 14.96
CA LYS A 233 -9.24 4.35 14.80
C LYS A 233 -8.26 5.20 13.99
N ILE A 234 -8.73 5.86 12.96
CA ILE A 234 -7.89 6.78 12.18
C ILE A 234 -7.46 7.99 13.01
N SER A 235 -8.37 8.55 13.83
CA SER A 235 -8.02 9.66 14.72
C SER A 235 -7.01 9.25 15.79
N ARG A 236 -7.10 8.02 16.32
CA ARG A 236 -6.07 7.49 17.23
C ARG A 236 -4.73 7.29 16.52
N PHE A 237 -4.75 6.77 15.30
CA PHE A 237 -3.54 6.69 14.48
C PHE A 237 -2.91 8.07 14.23
N ASP A 238 -3.71 9.11 14.00
CA ASP A 238 -3.24 10.48 13.81
C ASP A 238 -2.53 11.02 15.06
N ASP A 239 -3.08 10.77 16.27
CA ASP A 239 -2.44 11.14 17.53
C ASP A 239 -1.09 10.41 17.71
N ASP A 240 -1.04 9.12 17.38
CA ASP A 240 0.19 8.30 17.40
C ASP A 240 1.22 8.80 16.39
N PHE A 241 0.78 9.14 15.18
CA PHE A 241 1.64 9.74 14.14
C PHE A 241 2.24 11.07 14.60
N GLY A 242 1.43 11.92 15.25
CA GLY A 242 1.92 13.16 15.85
C GLY A 242 3.02 12.92 16.89
N THR A 243 2.88 11.87 17.71
CA THR A 243 3.90 11.44 18.69
C THR A 243 5.20 10.99 18.01
N VAL A 244 5.08 10.21 16.93
CA VAL A 244 6.25 9.76 16.14
C VAL A 244 7.00 10.95 15.55
N MET A 245 6.28 11.92 14.98
CA MET A 245 6.90 13.13 14.43
C MET A 245 7.61 13.96 15.52
N LYS A 246 6.98 14.08 16.69
CA LYS A 246 7.60 14.76 17.83
C LYS A 246 8.89 14.08 18.29
N ILE A 247 8.95 12.77 18.40
CA ILE A 247 10.16 12.02 18.74
C ILE A 247 11.28 12.33 17.72
N LEU A 248 10.95 12.35 16.44
CA LEU A 248 11.91 12.64 15.38
C LEU A 248 12.49 14.07 15.49
N GLU A 249 11.65 15.04 15.85
CA GLU A 249 12.02 16.43 16.09
C GLU A 249 12.89 16.57 17.34
N ASP A 250 12.46 16.00 18.47
CA ASP A 250 13.18 16.05 19.75
C ASP A 250 14.58 15.42 19.65
N ARG A 251 14.76 14.43 18.76
CA ARG A 251 16.05 13.81 18.47
C ARG A 251 16.92 14.61 17.47
N GLY A 252 16.42 15.73 16.94
CA GLY A 252 17.12 16.55 15.95
C GLY A 252 17.30 15.90 14.59
N LEU A 253 16.48 14.89 14.26
CA LEU A 253 16.60 14.09 13.04
C LEU A 253 15.65 14.56 11.92
N ALA A 254 14.62 15.34 12.24
CA ALA A 254 13.54 15.69 11.32
C ALA A 254 14.01 16.41 10.06
N SER A 255 15.06 17.25 10.16
CA SER A 255 15.59 18.04 9.02
C SER A 255 16.30 17.20 7.96
N ASN A 256 16.83 16.02 8.32
CA ASN A 256 17.53 15.12 7.40
C ASN A 256 16.79 13.78 7.20
N THR A 257 15.48 13.77 7.40
CA THR A 257 14.66 12.55 7.23
C THR A 257 13.60 12.76 6.18
N LEU A 258 13.59 11.87 5.17
CA LEU A 258 12.44 11.66 4.30
C LEU A 258 11.41 10.85 5.11
N VAL A 259 10.34 11.51 5.52
CA VAL A 259 9.20 10.85 6.18
C VAL A 259 8.11 10.59 5.15
N VAL A 260 7.59 9.38 5.15
CA VAL A 260 6.50 8.95 4.27
C VAL A 260 5.39 8.34 5.12
N PHE A 261 4.17 8.80 4.93
CA PHE A 261 2.96 8.16 5.41
C PHE A 261 2.22 7.52 4.24
N MET A 262 1.80 6.26 4.39
CA MET A 262 1.00 5.55 3.39
C MET A 262 0.05 4.54 4.05
N GLY A 263 -1.15 4.33 3.47
CA GLY A 263 -1.97 3.16 3.75
C GLY A 263 -1.42 1.92 3.03
N ASP A 264 -1.41 0.77 3.66
CA ASP A 264 -0.91 -0.46 3.04
C ASP A 264 -1.89 -1.05 2.01
N ASN A 265 -3.17 -1.02 2.31
CA ASN A 265 -4.31 -1.33 1.45
C ASN A 265 -5.57 -0.64 1.98
N GLY A 266 -6.68 -0.76 1.25
CA GLY A 266 -7.93 -0.11 1.62
C GLY A 266 -8.67 -0.74 2.80
N ALA A 267 -9.68 -0.03 3.29
CA ALA A 267 -10.45 -0.31 4.51
C ALA A 267 -11.11 -1.68 4.53
N ALA A 268 -11.10 -2.34 5.69
CA ALA A 268 -11.86 -3.59 5.93
C ALA A 268 -13.36 -3.28 6.09
N LEU A 269 -13.95 -2.70 5.04
CA LEU A 269 -15.34 -2.26 4.91
C LEU A 269 -15.89 -2.69 3.54
N LEU A 270 -17.18 -2.38 3.28
CA LEU A 270 -17.86 -2.71 2.01
C LEU A 270 -17.05 -2.20 0.80
N ARG A 271 -16.83 -3.08 -0.20
CA ARG A 271 -16.02 -2.82 -1.41
C ARG A 271 -14.57 -2.36 -1.15
N GLY A 272 -14.09 -2.52 0.08
CA GLY A 272 -12.74 -2.18 0.49
C GLY A 272 -11.77 -3.37 0.40
N LYS A 273 -11.12 -3.68 1.51
CA LYS A 273 -10.12 -4.75 1.62
C LYS A 273 -10.53 -6.04 0.91
N GLY A 274 -9.62 -6.60 0.15
CA GLY A 274 -9.88 -7.79 -0.66
C GLY A 274 -10.66 -7.52 -1.94
N THR A 275 -10.87 -6.29 -2.37
CA THR A 275 -11.46 -5.95 -3.67
C THR A 275 -10.56 -5.00 -4.45
N LEU A 276 -10.69 -5.00 -5.77
CA LEU A 276 -9.90 -4.13 -6.65
C LEU A 276 -10.59 -2.78 -6.96
N TYR A 277 -11.65 -2.46 -6.21
CA TYR A 277 -12.30 -1.15 -6.29
C TYR A 277 -11.45 -0.06 -5.65
N GLU A 278 -11.79 1.22 -5.95
CA GLU A 278 -11.10 2.38 -5.36
C GLU A 278 -10.98 2.25 -3.84
N PHE A 279 -12.05 1.87 -3.17
CA PHE A 279 -12.07 1.72 -1.71
C PHE A 279 -11.15 0.60 -1.19
N GLY A 280 -10.73 -0.33 -2.06
CA GLY A 280 -9.83 -1.43 -1.72
C GLY A 280 -8.35 -1.18 -1.99
N ILE A 281 -8.04 -0.32 -2.98
CA ILE A 281 -6.66 -0.11 -3.43
C ILE A 281 -6.20 1.35 -3.45
N HIS A 282 -7.09 2.34 -3.44
CA HIS A 282 -6.74 3.76 -3.41
C HIS A 282 -6.44 4.18 -1.97
N VAL A 283 -5.18 4.47 -1.67
CA VAL A 283 -4.65 4.68 -0.32
C VAL A 283 -4.03 6.06 -0.16
N PRO A 284 -4.08 6.68 1.04
CA PRO A 284 -3.39 7.94 1.27
C PRO A 284 -1.87 7.78 1.16
N LEU A 285 -1.22 8.78 0.57
CA LEU A 285 0.23 8.88 0.48
C LEU A 285 0.66 10.33 0.64
N ILE A 286 1.46 10.60 1.67
CA ILE A 286 2.00 11.92 1.96
C ILE A 286 3.50 11.77 2.24
N MET A 287 4.32 12.65 1.67
CA MET A 287 5.77 12.65 1.88
C MET A 287 6.27 14.04 2.30
N ARG A 288 7.15 14.06 3.29
CA ARG A 288 7.83 15.27 3.76
C ARG A 288 9.33 15.04 3.76
N TRP A 289 10.06 15.93 3.09
CA TRP A 289 11.52 15.90 3.06
C TRP A 289 12.05 17.33 3.06
N PRO A 290 12.39 17.88 4.25
CA PRO A 290 12.83 19.26 4.37
C PRO A 290 14.04 19.57 3.48
N GLY A 291 14.01 20.72 2.81
CA GLY A 291 15.05 21.13 1.86
C GLY A 291 15.01 20.47 0.49
N ASN A 292 14.25 19.38 0.30
CA ASN A 292 14.09 18.66 -0.98
C ASN A 292 12.65 18.72 -1.54
N VAL A 293 11.67 18.66 -0.68
CA VAL A 293 10.25 18.78 -1.05
C VAL A 293 9.74 20.15 -0.63
N LYS A 294 9.18 20.90 -1.58
CA LYS A 294 8.53 22.20 -1.29
C LYS A 294 7.21 21.93 -0.55
N PRO A 295 6.96 22.59 0.61
CA PRO A 295 5.73 22.42 1.37
C PRO A 295 4.45 22.74 0.59
N GLY A 296 3.33 22.11 0.98
CA GLY A 296 1.98 22.37 0.47
C GLY A 296 1.73 21.91 -0.96
N ARG A 297 2.55 21.02 -1.50
CA ARG A 297 2.36 20.50 -2.86
C ARG A 297 1.32 19.38 -2.91
N VAL A 298 0.66 19.31 -4.04
CA VAL A 298 -0.25 18.22 -4.42
C VAL A 298 0.20 17.66 -5.76
N SER A 299 0.18 16.33 -5.89
CA SER A 299 0.47 15.64 -7.14
C SER A 299 -0.71 14.76 -7.55
N SER A 300 -1.16 14.89 -8.81
CA SER A 300 -2.16 14.03 -9.43
C SER A 300 -1.56 12.89 -10.27
N GLU A 301 -0.24 12.68 -10.18
CA GLU A 301 0.41 11.56 -10.85
C GLU A 301 0.02 10.22 -10.24
N LEU A 302 -0.10 9.21 -11.08
CA LEU A 302 -0.38 7.83 -10.66
C LEU A 302 0.84 7.25 -9.95
N ILE A 303 0.69 6.89 -8.68
CA ILE A 303 1.74 6.27 -7.86
C ILE A 303 1.28 4.89 -7.39
N SER A 304 2.12 3.88 -7.60
CA SER A 304 1.95 2.55 -7.01
C SER A 304 2.75 2.40 -5.71
N GLY A 305 2.32 1.52 -4.81
CA GLY A 305 3.15 1.10 -3.69
C GLY A 305 4.52 0.54 -4.12
N GLU A 306 4.61 -0.05 -5.32
CA GLU A 306 5.86 -0.50 -5.92
C GLU A 306 6.89 0.64 -6.12
N ASP A 307 6.43 1.89 -6.28
CA ASP A 307 7.27 3.04 -6.59
C ASP A 307 8.09 3.54 -5.39
N LEU A 308 7.71 3.15 -4.17
CA LEU A 308 8.44 3.58 -2.98
C LEU A 308 9.87 3.02 -2.94
N ALA A 309 10.06 1.76 -3.33
CA ALA A 309 11.38 1.13 -3.34
C ALA A 309 12.38 1.88 -4.24
N PRO A 310 12.12 2.08 -5.55
CA PRO A 310 13.02 2.84 -6.42
C PRO A 310 13.13 4.32 -5.99
N THR A 311 12.08 4.92 -5.42
CA THR A 311 12.13 6.30 -4.91
C THR A 311 13.11 6.44 -3.75
N PHE A 312 13.09 5.52 -2.79
CA PHE A 312 13.99 5.53 -1.66
C PHE A 312 15.44 5.24 -2.06
N LEU A 313 15.64 4.29 -2.97
CA LEU A 313 16.99 4.00 -3.49
C LEU A 313 17.58 5.22 -4.20
N GLU A 314 16.80 5.88 -5.06
CA GLU A 314 17.26 7.07 -5.77
C GLU A 314 17.55 8.24 -4.80
N ALA A 315 16.67 8.48 -3.81
CA ALA A 315 16.86 9.49 -2.77
C ALA A 315 18.15 9.26 -1.96
N CYS A 316 18.56 8.00 -1.81
CA CYS A 316 19.78 7.60 -1.11
C CYS A 316 21.02 7.49 -2.01
N GLY A 317 20.89 7.75 -3.32
CA GLY A 317 21.96 7.59 -4.29
C GLY A 317 22.38 6.12 -4.54
N VAL A 318 21.43 5.19 -4.34
CA VAL A 318 21.62 3.75 -4.57
C VAL A 318 21.03 3.36 -5.93
N ALA A 319 21.76 2.54 -6.67
CA ALA A 319 21.31 2.08 -7.99
C ALA A 319 20.01 1.27 -7.87
N ILE A 320 19.04 1.57 -8.72
CA ILE A 320 17.78 0.86 -8.80
C ILE A 320 18.00 -0.44 -9.58
N PRO A 321 17.70 -1.62 -9.01
CA PRO A 321 17.76 -2.89 -9.73
C PRO A 321 16.85 -2.92 -10.96
N GLN A 322 17.32 -3.52 -12.03
CA GLN A 322 16.59 -3.59 -13.30
C GLN A 322 15.28 -4.40 -13.19
N GLU A 323 15.22 -5.35 -12.28
CA GLU A 323 14.04 -6.17 -12.02
C GLU A 323 12.90 -5.44 -11.29
N MET A 324 13.11 -4.23 -10.77
CA MET A 324 12.04 -3.42 -10.18
C MET A 324 11.11 -2.89 -11.26
N THR A 325 9.81 -3.09 -11.06
CA THR A 325 8.75 -2.60 -11.96
C THR A 325 8.19 -1.24 -11.54
N GLY A 326 8.43 -0.86 -10.28
CA GLY A 326 8.10 0.46 -9.76
C GLY A 326 8.91 1.56 -10.46
N ILE A 327 8.31 2.75 -10.55
CA ILE A 327 8.91 3.97 -11.14
C ILE A 327 9.19 4.96 -10.02
N SER A 328 10.43 5.44 -9.94
CA SER A 328 10.80 6.42 -8.91
C SER A 328 10.02 7.73 -9.02
N ALA A 329 9.42 8.15 -7.90
CA ALA A 329 8.80 9.45 -7.74
C ALA A 329 9.78 10.56 -7.31
N HIS A 330 11.09 10.28 -7.25
CA HIS A 330 12.09 11.24 -6.75
C HIS A 330 12.07 12.57 -7.51
N LYS A 331 11.91 12.55 -8.84
CA LYS A 331 11.76 13.78 -9.65
C LYS A 331 10.52 14.56 -9.28
N ILE A 332 9.39 13.89 -9.00
CA ILE A 332 8.16 14.53 -8.53
C ILE A 332 8.41 15.21 -7.19
N LEU A 333 9.11 14.55 -6.26
CA LEU A 333 9.48 15.14 -4.97
C LEU A 333 10.28 16.44 -5.15
N ARG A 334 11.20 16.48 -6.08
CA ARG A 334 12.02 17.67 -6.40
C ARG A 334 11.25 18.77 -7.15
N GLY A 335 10.02 18.50 -7.58
CA GLY A 335 9.22 19.47 -8.36
C GLY A 335 9.62 19.53 -9.83
N GLU A 336 10.32 18.53 -10.32
CA GLU A 336 10.70 18.41 -11.72
C GLU A 336 9.50 17.93 -12.55
N ARG A 337 9.44 18.35 -13.80
CA ARG A 337 8.44 17.85 -14.73
C ARG A 337 8.73 16.41 -15.08
N VAL A 338 7.75 15.54 -14.96
CA VAL A 338 7.84 14.13 -15.36
C VAL A 338 6.83 13.84 -16.48
N GLU A 339 7.18 12.90 -17.33
CA GLU A 339 6.20 12.21 -18.15
C GLU A 339 5.60 11.11 -17.27
N GLY A 340 4.45 11.40 -16.67
CA GLY A 340 3.79 10.47 -15.75
C GLY A 340 3.31 9.21 -16.46
N ARG A 341 3.14 8.11 -15.72
CA ARG A 341 2.57 6.88 -16.29
C ARG A 341 1.10 7.06 -16.65
N ASN A 342 0.64 6.30 -17.64
CA ASN A 342 -0.76 6.25 -18.01
C ASN A 342 -1.54 5.20 -17.22
N TYR A 343 -0.85 4.16 -16.73
CA TYR A 343 -1.46 3.00 -16.09
C TYR A 343 -0.67 2.53 -14.88
N LEU A 344 -1.37 2.00 -13.90
CA LEU A 344 -0.84 1.15 -12.84
C LEU A 344 -1.71 -0.09 -12.67
N PHE A 345 -1.23 -1.04 -11.88
CA PHE A 345 -1.83 -2.36 -11.75
C PHE A 345 -1.99 -2.73 -10.29
N ALA A 346 -3.04 -3.51 -10.00
CA ALA A 346 -3.18 -4.18 -8.72
C ALA A 346 -3.71 -5.59 -8.89
N GLU A 347 -3.36 -6.45 -7.96
CA GLU A 347 -3.54 -7.89 -8.05
C GLU A 347 -4.17 -8.43 -6.77
N ARG A 348 -5.21 -9.23 -6.93
CA ARG A 348 -5.81 -9.98 -5.83
C ARG A 348 -5.45 -11.45 -5.89
N GLY A 349 -5.08 -12.02 -4.73
CA GLY A 349 -4.83 -13.43 -4.49
C GLY A 349 -5.51 -13.96 -3.22
N ALA A 350 -5.02 -15.07 -2.66
CA ALA A 350 -5.57 -15.63 -1.44
C ALA A 350 -5.32 -14.73 -0.22
N HIS A 351 -6.33 -14.59 0.67
CA HIS A 351 -6.25 -13.73 1.86
C HIS A 351 -5.80 -14.48 3.11
N HIS A 352 -6.20 -15.73 3.28
CA HIS A 352 -5.87 -16.53 4.46
C HIS A 352 -5.04 -17.76 4.12
N ILE A 353 -4.42 -18.36 5.17
CA ILE A 353 -3.73 -19.66 5.10
C ILE A 353 -4.70 -20.85 5.05
N TYR A 354 -5.97 -20.63 5.39
CA TYR A 354 -6.98 -21.66 5.50
C TYR A 354 -7.60 -22.03 4.16
N LEU A 355 -8.21 -23.20 4.10
CA LEU A 355 -8.95 -23.65 2.91
C LEU A 355 -10.03 -22.61 2.53
N PRO A 356 -10.13 -22.28 1.26
CA PRO A 356 -11.07 -21.27 0.80
C PRO A 356 -12.51 -21.74 0.98
N LYS A 357 -13.34 -20.91 1.61
CA LYS A 357 -14.78 -21.08 1.74
C LYS A 357 -15.58 -20.09 0.89
N GLY A 358 -14.94 -19.40 -0.02
CA GLY A 358 -15.53 -18.37 -0.86
C GLY A 358 -14.54 -17.26 -1.21
N SER A 359 -15.02 -16.18 -1.81
CA SER A 359 -14.18 -15.08 -2.28
C SER A 359 -13.52 -14.26 -1.15
N ALA A 360 -13.95 -14.41 0.09
CA ALA A 360 -13.30 -13.75 1.23
C ALA A 360 -11.87 -14.25 1.44
N SER A 361 -11.68 -15.57 1.41
CA SER A 361 -10.38 -16.22 1.65
C SER A 361 -9.60 -16.46 0.35
N PHE A 362 -10.31 -16.77 -0.75
CA PHE A 362 -9.69 -17.09 -2.01
C PHE A 362 -10.42 -16.42 -3.17
N ASP A 363 -9.73 -15.49 -3.78
CA ASP A 363 -10.21 -14.82 -4.99
C ASP A 363 -9.01 -14.48 -5.87
N LEU A 364 -9.24 -14.42 -7.17
CA LEU A 364 -8.22 -14.12 -8.15
C LEU A 364 -8.72 -13.02 -9.06
N GLY A 365 -8.06 -11.90 -9.02
CA GLY A 365 -8.40 -10.74 -9.84
C GLY A 365 -7.19 -9.93 -10.23
N ARG A 366 -7.35 -9.19 -11.32
CA ARG A 366 -6.36 -8.23 -11.81
C ARG A 366 -7.06 -6.94 -12.19
N CYS A 367 -6.40 -5.82 -12.00
CA CYS A 367 -6.91 -4.58 -12.54
C CYS A 367 -5.82 -3.72 -13.14
N VAL A 368 -6.24 -2.88 -14.07
CA VAL A 368 -5.48 -1.75 -14.58
C VAL A 368 -6.23 -0.47 -14.26
N VAL A 369 -5.54 0.47 -13.63
CA VAL A 369 -6.06 1.81 -13.30
C VAL A 369 -5.40 2.79 -14.26
N GLY A 370 -6.21 3.42 -15.11
CA GLY A 370 -5.81 4.52 -15.98
C GLY A 370 -6.06 5.88 -15.33
N ARG A 371 -5.82 6.96 -16.09
CA ARG A 371 -6.06 8.33 -15.59
C ARG A 371 -7.54 8.63 -15.34
N ARG A 372 -8.45 8.02 -16.09
CA ARG A 372 -9.89 8.21 -15.95
C ARG A 372 -10.63 6.88 -15.76
N TYR A 373 -10.24 5.83 -16.45
CA TYR A 373 -10.95 4.57 -16.44
C TYR A 373 -10.16 3.49 -15.70
N LYS A 374 -10.91 2.58 -15.05
CA LYS A 374 -10.39 1.36 -14.43
C LYS A 374 -11.05 0.14 -15.04
N PHE A 375 -10.25 -0.87 -15.38
CA PHE A 375 -10.71 -2.17 -15.83
C PHE A 375 -10.32 -3.24 -14.82
N ILE A 376 -11.29 -4.09 -14.44
CA ILE A 376 -11.11 -5.20 -13.49
C ILE A 376 -11.44 -6.52 -14.20
N TYR A 377 -10.57 -7.51 -14.02
CA TYR A 377 -10.76 -8.89 -14.41
C TYR A 377 -10.90 -9.75 -13.16
N ASN A 378 -12.09 -10.35 -12.96
CA ASN A 378 -12.42 -11.30 -11.90
C ASN A 378 -12.30 -12.72 -12.48
N ALA A 379 -11.18 -13.40 -12.23
CA ALA A 379 -10.95 -14.74 -12.75
C ALA A 379 -11.89 -15.80 -12.11
N LEU A 380 -12.31 -15.56 -10.85
CA LEU A 380 -13.27 -16.38 -10.12
C LEU A 380 -14.64 -15.69 -10.01
N TRP A 381 -15.14 -15.21 -11.12
CA TRP A 381 -16.43 -14.50 -11.22
C TRP A 381 -17.64 -15.32 -10.77
N GLN A 382 -17.53 -16.64 -10.77
CA GLN A 382 -18.58 -17.57 -10.28
C GLN A 382 -18.79 -17.47 -8.77
N LEU A 383 -17.81 -16.93 -8.03
CA LEU A 383 -17.94 -16.73 -6.60
C LEU A 383 -18.69 -15.43 -6.29
N PRO A 384 -19.64 -15.43 -5.34
CA PRO A 384 -20.31 -14.21 -4.91
C PRO A 384 -19.33 -13.26 -4.18
N TYR A 385 -19.73 -11.99 -4.04
CA TYR A 385 -19.05 -11.09 -3.13
C TYR A 385 -19.09 -11.64 -1.70
N GLN A 386 -17.95 -11.57 -1.02
CA GLN A 386 -17.87 -11.92 0.40
C GLN A 386 -16.97 -10.93 1.14
N PRO A 387 -17.36 -10.56 2.37
CA PRO A 387 -16.60 -9.61 3.17
C PRO A 387 -15.26 -10.19 3.64
N VAL A 388 -14.22 -9.39 3.53
CA VAL A 388 -12.91 -9.70 4.12
C VAL A 388 -12.81 -8.99 5.46
N ASP A 389 -12.53 -9.74 6.54
CA ASP A 389 -12.36 -9.29 7.93
C ASP A 389 -13.61 -8.72 8.63
N PHE A 390 -14.79 -8.65 7.98
CA PHE A 390 -16.02 -8.16 8.60
C PHE A 390 -17.24 -9.10 8.49
N ALA A 391 -17.04 -10.34 8.02
CA ALA A 391 -18.12 -11.32 7.88
C ALA A 391 -18.90 -11.63 9.18
N SER A 392 -18.25 -11.48 10.33
CA SER A 392 -18.86 -11.75 11.65
C SER A 392 -19.46 -10.52 12.31
N THR A 393 -19.38 -9.34 11.70
CA THR A 393 -19.87 -8.09 12.29
C THR A 393 -21.38 -8.00 12.33
N ALA A 394 -21.91 -7.23 13.28
CA ALA A 394 -23.35 -6.99 13.42
C ALA A 394 -23.92 -6.30 12.17
N PHE A 395 -23.21 -5.31 11.62
CA PHE A 395 -23.69 -4.60 10.44
C PHE A 395 -23.80 -5.52 9.21
N TRP A 396 -22.86 -6.45 9.00
CA TRP A 396 -22.95 -7.39 7.86
C TRP A 396 -24.15 -8.34 8.01
N LYS A 397 -24.42 -8.83 9.21
CA LYS A 397 -25.60 -9.65 9.49
C LYS A 397 -26.90 -8.89 9.26
N ASP A 398 -26.98 -7.62 9.71
CA ASP A 398 -28.13 -6.73 9.44
C ASP A 398 -28.36 -6.56 7.93
N LEU A 399 -27.28 -6.41 7.13
CA LEU A 399 -27.42 -6.31 5.67
C LEU A 399 -27.93 -7.60 5.03
N GLN A 400 -27.49 -8.76 5.50
CA GLN A 400 -28.00 -10.04 5.03
C GLN A 400 -29.51 -10.19 5.34
N GLU A 401 -29.93 -9.87 6.55
CA GLU A 401 -31.33 -9.89 6.96
C GLU A 401 -32.18 -8.91 6.16
N ARG A 402 -31.69 -7.68 5.94
CA ARG A 402 -32.37 -6.68 5.09
C ARG A 402 -32.51 -7.14 3.65
N ASN A 403 -31.47 -7.76 3.10
CA ASN A 403 -31.53 -8.32 1.74
C ASN A 403 -32.60 -9.41 1.63
N LEU A 404 -32.63 -10.36 2.56
CA LEU A 404 -33.66 -11.42 2.60
C LEU A 404 -35.06 -10.85 2.76
N ALA A 405 -35.21 -9.76 3.50
CA ALA A 405 -36.49 -9.07 3.70
C ALA A 405 -36.87 -8.10 2.56
N GLY A 406 -36.08 -8.00 1.49
CA GLY A 406 -36.33 -7.07 0.37
C GLY A 406 -36.22 -5.59 0.75
N LYS A 407 -35.48 -5.25 1.81
CA LYS A 407 -35.30 -3.89 2.35
C LYS A 407 -34.06 -3.16 1.87
N LEU A 408 -33.20 -3.80 1.07
CA LEU A 408 -32.11 -3.15 0.37
C LEU A 408 -32.56 -2.62 -0.99
N SER A 409 -31.90 -1.58 -1.48
CA SER A 409 -32.10 -1.13 -2.85
C SER A 409 -31.72 -2.25 -3.85
N PRO A 410 -32.36 -2.34 -5.04
CA PRO A 410 -32.00 -3.33 -6.04
C PRO A 410 -30.52 -3.25 -6.45
N GLN A 411 -29.92 -2.06 -6.44
CA GLN A 411 -28.49 -1.86 -6.75
C GLN A 411 -27.60 -2.50 -5.69
N LEU A 412 -27.84 -2.24 -4.40
CA LEU A 412 -27.04 -2.80 -3.31
C LEU A 412 -27.23 -4.32 -3.17
N SER A 413 -28.46 -4.82 -3.34
CA SER A 413 -28.73 -6.26 -3.39
C SER A 413 -27.92 -6.94 -4.52
N ARG A 414 -27.87 -6.35 -5.70
CA ARG A 414 -27.08 -6.85 -6.83
C ARG A 414 -25.58 -6.82 -6.53
N ILE A 415 -25.05 -5.73 -5.96
CA ILE A 415 -23.62 -5.59 -5.65
C ILE A 415 -23.15 -6.63 -4.63
N TYR A 416 -23.91 -6.86 -3.57
CA TYR A 416 -23.43 -7.65 -2.41
C TYR A 416 -23.99 -9.07 -2.34
N PHE A 417 -25.13 -9.34 -2.97
CA PHE A 417 -25.87 -10.59 -2.76
C PHE A 417 -26.19 -11.35 -4.06
N SER A 418 -25.68 -10.92 -5.21
CA SER A 418 -25.75 -11.73 -6.43
C SER A 418 -24.96 -13.03 -6.26
N ALA A 419 -25.48 -14.13 -6.85
CA ALA A 419 -24.84 -15.45 -6.80
C ALA A 419 -23.47 -15.47 -7.50
N THR A 420 -23.28 -14.58 -8.47
CA THR A 420 -22.04 -14.42 -9.24
C THR A 420 -21.69 -12.94 -9.37
N ARG A 421 -20.45 -12.65 -9.75
CA ARG A 421 -19.97 -11.30 -10.06
C ARG A 421 -19.75 -11.15 -11.56
N PRO A 422 -19.66 -9.92 -12.11
CA PRO A 422 -19.18 -9.74 -13.48
C PRO A 422 -17.76 -10.29 -13.65
N MET A 423 -17.48 -10.99 -14.76
CA MET A 423 -16.11 -11.41 -15.11
C MET A 423 -15.23 -10.20 -15.40
N PHE A 424 -15.80 -9.19 -16.07
CA PHE A 424 -15.13 -7.95 -16.41
C PHE A 424 -15.93 -6.76 -15.93
N GLU A 425 -15.20 -5.76 -15.42
CA GLU A 425 -15.79 -4.52 -14.97
C GLU A 425 -14.99 -3.34 -15.52
N LEU A 426 -15.68 -2.29 -15.96
CA LEU A 426 -15.11 -1.05 -16.46
C LEU A 426 -15.81 0.11 -15.77
N TYR A 427 -15.03 1.01 -15.17
CA TYR A 427 -15.55 2.17 -14.44
C TYR A 427 -14.93 3.48 -14.91
N ASP A 428 -15.74 4.55 -14.98
CA ASP A 428 -15.29 5.91 -15.20
C ASP A 428 -15.09 6.61 -13.84
N LEU A 429 -13.85 6.63 -13.36
CA LEU A 429 -13.51 7.15 -12.03
C LEU A 429 -13.76 8.66 -11.87
N GLU A 430 -13.94 9.40 -12.99
CA GLU A 430 -14.27 10.82 -12.96
C GLU A 430 -15.76 11.06 -12.72
N ASN A 431 -16.63 10.30 -13.38
CA ASN A 431 -18.08 10.44 -13.29
C ASN A 431 -18.74 9.47 -12.29
N ASP A 432 -18.09 8.36 -12.00
CA ASP A 432 -18.53 7.33 -11.04
C ASP A 432 -17.36 6.93 -10.12
N PRO A 433 -16.88 7.83 -9.24
CA PRO A 433 -15.75 7.54 -8.35
C PRO A 433 -16.03 6.45 -7.32
N GLN A 434 -17.28 6.01 -7.19
CA GLN A 434 -17.67 4.90 -6.31
C GLN A 434 -17.92 3.59 -7.06
N GLU A 435 -17.70 3.59 -8.39
CA GLU A 435 -17.72 2.39 -9.25
C GLU A 435 -19.04 1.61 -9.17
N LEU A 436 -20.17 2.32 -9.20
CA LEU A 436 -21.50 1.74 -9.09
C LEU A 436 -22.07 1.27 -10.43
N GLU A 437 -21.56 1.79 -11.55
CA GLU A 437 -22.05 1.53 -12.89
C GLU A 437 -20.97 0.85 -13.77
N ASN A 438 -21.12 -0.47 -13.97
CA ASN A 438 -20.24 -1.22 -14.86
C ASN A 438 -20.54 -0.88 -16.33
N LEU A 439 -19.53 -0.37 -17.04
CA LEU A 439 -19.61 0.10 -18.42
C LEU A 439 -19.17 -0.95 -19.46
N VAL A 440 -18.83 -2.16 -19.05
CA VAL A 440 -18.41 -3.24 -19.95
C VAL A 440 -19.49 -3.53 -20.98
N GLY A 441 -19.08 -3.64 -22.25
CA GLY A 441 -19.96 -3.98 -23.38
C GLY A 441 -20.78 -2.81 -23.94
N ARG A 442 -20.60 -1.58 -23.45
CA ARG A 442 -21.23 -0.40 -24.01
C ARG A 442 -20.49 0.10 -25.25
N ALA A 443 -21.21 0.48 -26.27
CA ALA A 443 -20.62 0.93 -27.54
C ALA A 443 -19.73 2.15 -27.36
N GLU A 444 -20.14 3.11 -26.50
CA GLU A 444 -19.42 4.36 -26.22
C GLU A 444 -18.09 4.17 -25.47
N THR A 445 -17.90 3.06 -24.77
CA THR A 445 -16.68 2.75 -24.02
C THR A 445 -15.87 1.59 -24.61
N ALA A 446 -16.31 1.02 -25.75
CA ALA A 446 -15.69 -0.16 -26.35
C ALA A 446 -14.20 0.02 -26.66
N ALA A 447 -13.80 1.19 -27.17
CA ALA A 447 -12.38 1.49 -27.48
C ALA A 447 -11.51 1.53 -26.20
N VAL A 448 -12.01 2.13 -25.13
CA VAL A 448 -11.33 2.21 -23.84
C VAL A 448 -11.24 0.84 -23.18
N GLU A 449 -12.32 0.05 -23.25
CA GLU A 449 -12.32 -1.33 -22.73
C GLU A 449 -11.24 -2.17 -23.44
N GLN A 450 -11.19 -2.08 -24.77
CA GLN A 450 -10.20 -2.82 -25.56
C GLN A 450 -8.77 -2.40 -25.24
N GLU A 451 -8.51 -1.09 -25.09
CA GLU A 451 -7.20 -0.55 -24.72
C GLU A 451 -6.75 -1.06 -23.35
N LEU A 452 -7.58 -0.89 -22.30
CA LEU A 452 -7.23 -1.30 -20.95
C LEU A 452 -7.07 -2.83 -20.84
N ARG A 453 -7.89 -3.60 -21.55
CA ARG A 453 -7.76 -5.05 -21.64
C ARG A 453 -6.43 -5.45 -22.25
N LYS A 454 -6.01 -4.80 -23.35
CA LYS A 454 -4.71 -5.04 -24.01
C LYS A 454 -3.55 -4.72 -23.07
N VAL A 455 -3.61 -3.59 -22.38
CA VAL A 455 -2.58 -3.16 -21.40
C VAL A 455 -2.48 -4.15 -20.24
N LEU A 456 -3.60 -4.66 -19.75
CA LEU A 456 -3.61 -5.69 -18.70
C LEU A 456 -3.00 -7.00 -19.19
N ILE A 457 -3.35 -7.46 -20.40
CA ILE A 457 -2.79 -8.67 -21.01
C ILE A 457 -1.27 -8.54 -21.13
N GLU A 458 -0.76 -7.41 -21.63
CA GLU A 458 0.66 -7.15 -21.76
C GLU A 458 1.38 -7.28 -20.40
N ARG A 459 0.85 -6.65 -19.36
CA ARG A 459 1.37 -6.77 -17.99
C ARG A 459 1.41 -8.22 -17.52
N MET A 460 0.32 -8.95 -17.67
CA MET A 460 0.21 -10.36 -17.27
C MET A 460 1.23 -11.26 -17.98
N VAL A 461 1.44 -11.03 -19.28
CA VAL A 461 2.44 -11.78 -20.06
C VAL A 461 3.86 -11.48 -19.60
N LEU A 462 4.20 -10.21 -19.44
CA LEU A 462 5.54 -9.78 -19.02
C LEU A 462 5.90 -10.28 -17.62
N GLU A 463 4.95 -10.35 -16.71
CA GLU A 463 5.15 -10.83 -15.34
C GLU A 463 4.94 -12.34 -15.17
N ARG A 464 4.66 -13.05 -16.26
CA ARG A 464 4.42 -14.50 -16.23
C ARG A 464 3.28 -14.88 -15.28
N ASP A 465 2.20 -14.09 -15.32
CA ASP A 465 1.02 -14.34 -14.51
C ASP A 465 0.43 -15.73 -14.84
N PHE A 466 0.06 -16.45 -13.80
CA PHE A 466 -0.48 -17.80 -13.91
C PHE A 466 -1.98 -17.84 -14.30
N LEU A 467 -2.67 -16.69 -14.28
CA LEU A 467 -4.08 -16.63 -14.66
C LEU A 467 -4.26 -16.71 -16.17
N PRO A 468 -5.39 -17.28 -16.63
CA PRO A 468 -5.80 -17.16 -18.02
C PRO A 468 -5.87 -15.69 -18.43
N LEU A 469 -5.38 -15.38 -19.61
CA LEU A 469 -5.46 -14.01 -20.14
C LEU A 469 -6.92 -13.62 -20.38
N PRO A 470 -7.33 -12.37 -20.12
CA PRO A 470 -8.68 -11.88 -20.30
C PRO A 470 -9.01 -11.65 -21.80
N ILE A 471 -8.84 -12.68 -22.62
CA ILE A 471 -9.15 -12.72 -24.05
C ILE A 471 -10.51 -13.36 -24.20
N ALA A 472 -11.42 -12.70 -24.93
CA ALA A 472 -12.71 -13.29 -25.27
C ALA A 472 -12.47 -14.56 -26.10
N ALA A 473 -13.10 -15.66 -25.73
CA ALA A 473 -13.08 -16.86 -26.56
C ALA A 473 -13.70 -16.53 -27.93
N ASP A 474 -13.01 -16.89 -29.00
CA ASP A 474 -13.59 -16.82 -30.34
C ASP A 474 -14.76 -17.80 -30.41
N PRO A 475 -15.99 -17.33 -30.61
CA PRO A 475 -17.17 -18.23 -30.68
C PRO A 475 -17.12 -19.23 -31.84
N VAL A 476 -16.25 -18.98 -32.84
CA VAL A 476 -16.09 -19.87 -34.03
C VAL A 476 -15.02 -20.93 -33.79
N ASN A 477 -14.00 -20.63 -33.00
CA ASN A 477 -12.87 -21.53 -32.73
C ASN A 477 -12.91 -22.11 -31.30
N GLY A 478 -14.06 -22.09 -30.66
CA GLY A 478 -14.27 -22.53 -29.30
C GLY A 478 -13.48 -23.78 -28.92
N LEU A 479 -12.79 -23.68 -27.77
CA LEU A 479 -12.11 -24.76 -27.05
C LEU A 479 -11.63 -25.92 -27.94
N ARG A 480 -10.45 -25.76 -28.51
CA ARG A 480 -9.70 -26.92 -28.98
C ARG A 480 -8.91 -27.53 -27.84
#